data_ab7af8c695275f0830270b07c9ce38ba
#
_entry.id   ab7af8c695275f0830270b07c9ce38ba
#
_cell.length_a   1.000
_cell.length_b   1.000
_cell.length_c   1.000
_cell.angle_alpha   90.00
_cell.angle_beta   90.00
_cell.angle_gamma   90.00
#
_symmetry.space_group_name_H-M   'P 1'
#
loop_
_entity.id
_entity.type
_entity.pdbx_description
1 polymer ?
#
loop_
_entity_poly.entity_id
_entity_poly.type
_entity_poly.pdbx_seq_one_letter_code
_entity_poly.pdbx_strand_id
1 'polypeptide(L)'
;VPLKHQDHYDVVIIGAGLAGLSLARQLLLASDRLTILQIDKRGQIPPVGQKVGEATVQCSGYYFSKVLELEEYLLREHYLKYNLRFYWKTAGQDNSRFESYSQSYIRGMSNVPTYQLDRNKIEEELLRRNLETNQYTFDLNAINLKIDLAQADDQPHRVSYSVRGETHAVTARWVIDAAGRAHVLQKQQNLERKNAIKHGASFMWVDGLLNIEYLTDSTNREVRLNPQRSHTGHLPFWLATNHFCEEGLWWWTIPLQGKTSLGLVYDAKLIPPATVNDPDLLVKWVCEHFPCFARDLPKRRVLHWACYRDFSFDCAQTIDRRRWALIGEAGRWTDPLYSPGGDLISIYCTLVTDAILTADQAELDAKVELYEQLQKAVYGAYVPSYAVSYDCLGDQEAYTLKYVWELTIYFGFYVFPLINDLFTDRRFVVSFLQRFSRLGRVNVSLQTFLSRYFHWKKEHREPHTEPIFFDFYEIGGLGVAEKTFYKIGVSVDEAREVLDQQLANAMELARFTAAHIYAAVLGDPAVLRNRSFIESLDLERLTFDEQAMRLHYAEHAASMEPYPWKWNPEAAWRFVTPRKTPSAVAAAMTAGV
;
A
#
# COMPACT_ATOMS: atom_id res chain seq x y z
N VAL A 1 28.78 0.68 -27.95
CA VAL A 1 28.32 0.53 -29.35
C VAL A 1 26.86 0.22 -29.28
N PRO A 2 25.92 0.97 -29.89
CA PRO A 2 24.52 0.61 -29.90
C PRO A 2 24.39 -0.79 -30.52
N LEU A 3 23.68 -1.67 -29.82
CA LEU A 3 23.39 -3.01 -30.32
C LEU A 3 22.59 -2.91 -31.61
N LYS A 4 22.97 -3.72 -32.61
CA LYS A 4 22.23 -3.79 -33.86
C LYS A 4 20.84 -4.38 -33.56
N HIS A 5 19.80 -3.69 -34.02
CA HIS A 5 18.43 -4.21 -33.90
C HIS A 5 18.34 -5.62 -34.47
N GLN A 6 17.60 -6.48 -33.77
CA GLN A 6 17.30 -7.85 -34.18
C GLN A 6 15.89 -7.90 -34.76
N ASP A 7 15.63 -8.85 -35.65
CA ASP A 7 14.28 -9.08 -36.20
C ASP A 7 13.37 -9.85 -35.23
N HIS A 8 13.98 -10.49 -34.20
CA HIS A 8 13.29 -11.26 -33.19
C HIS A 8 13.85 -10.98 -31.78
N TYR A 9 12.96 -10.89 -30.79
CA TYR A 9 13.29 -10.79 -29.39
C TYR A 9 12.50 -11.81 -28.55
N ASP A 10 13.09 -12.32 -27.47
CA ASP A 10 12.35 -13.15 -26.53
C ASP A 10 11.28 -12.34 -25.82
N VAL A 11 11.56 -11.10 -25.46
CA VAL A 11 10.64 -10.23 -24.73
C VAL A 11 10.64 -8.82 -25.32
N VAL A 12 9.47 -8.29 -25.62
CA VAL A 12 9.27 -6.86 -25.90
C VAL A 12 8.50 -6.22 -24.75
N ILE A 13 9.10 -5.21 -24.11
CA ILE A 13 8.52 -4.46 -22.99
C ILE A 13 8.13 -3.07 -23.49
N ILE A 14 6.85 -2.71 -23.31
CA ILE A 14 6.29 -1.43 -23.72
C ILE A 14 6.19 -0.53 -22.49
N GLY A 15 7.00 0.54 -22.47
CA GLY A 15 7.11 1.48 -21.36
C GLY A 15 8.33 1.26 -20.50
N ALA A 16 9.04 2.35 -20.19
CA ALA A 16 10.26 2.39 -19.38
C ALA A 16 10.03 3.20 -18.08
N GLY A 17 8.93 2.94 -17.40
CA GLY A 17 8.72 3.33 -16.01
C GLY A 17 9.28 2.28 -15.04
N LEU A 18 9.11 2.49 -13.73
CA LEU A 18 9.64 1.60 -12.71
C LEU A 18 9.31 0.12 -12.95
N ALA A 19 8.05 -0.21 -13.29
CA ALA A 19 7.64 -1.60 -13.53
C ALA A 19 8.39 -2.24 -14.71
N GLY A 20 8.44 -1.57 -15.87
CA GLY A 20 9.10 -2.10 -17.05
C GLY A 20 10.62 -2.23 -16.90
N LEU A 21 11.26 -1.23 -16.28
CA LEU A 21 12.70 -1.27 -16.00
C LEU A 21 13.08 -2.34 -14.96
N SER A 22 12.23 -2.53 -13.95
CA SER A 22 12.42 -3.57 -12.93
C SER A 22 12.27 -4.97 -13.50
N LEU A 23 11.25 -5.21 -14.35
CA LEU A 23 11.09 -6.50 -15.03
C LEU A 23 12.28 -6.80 -15.94
N ALA A 24 12.71 -5.82 -16.76
CA ALA A 24 13.89 -5.99 -17.59
C ALA A 24 15.12 -6.36 -16.76
N ARG A 25 15.35 -5.66 -15.63
CA ARG A 25 16.47 -5.97 -14.72
C ARG A 25 16.38 -7.39 -14.15
N GLN A 26 15.21 -7.79 -13.67
CA GLN A 26 15.00 -9.13 -13.11
C GLN A 26 15.24 -10.23 -14.16
N LEU A 27 14.75 -10.05 -15.38
CA LEU A 27 14.98 -10.99 -16.48
C LEU A 27 16.46 -11.11 -16.85
N LEU A 28 17.18 -9.98 -16.93
CA LEU A 28 18.61 -9.94 -17.24
C LEU A 28 19.46 -10.57 -16.14
N LEU A 29 19.03 -10.50 -14.88
CA LEU A 29 19.68 -11.20 -13.78
C LEU A 29 19.38 -12.71 -13.77
N ALA A 30 18.19 -13.09 -14.21
CA ALA A 30 17.73 -14.47 -14.19
C ALA A 30 18.23 -15.31 -15.38
N SER A 31 18.61 -14.69 -16.49
CA SER A 31 19.07 -15.39 -17.70
C SER A 31 20.03 -14.58 -18.54
N ASP A 32 21.12 -15.22 -18.92
CA ASP A 32 22.13 -14.68 -19.85
C ASP A 32 21.80 -14.95 -21.35
N ARG A 33 20.64 -15.55 -21.64
CA ARG A 33 20.22 -15.96 -22.99
C ARG A 33 19.05 -15.18 -23.56
N LEU A 34 18.26 -14.55 -22.71
CA LEU A 34 17.07 -13.81 -23.15
C LEU A 34 17.48 -12.52 -23.87
N THR A 35 16.87 -12.26 -25.01
CA THR A 35 16.96 -10.98 -25.72
C THR A 35 15.77 -10.11 -25.42
N ILE A 36 16.00 -8.87 -24.98
CA ILE A 36 14.96 -7.93 -24.55
C ILE A 36 15.02 -6.66 -25.38
N LEU A 37 13.89 -6.29 -25.95
CA LEU A 37 13.66 -4.97 -26.51
C LEU A 37 12.72 -4.20 -25.56
N GLN A 38 13.15 -3.06 -25.07
CA GLN A 38 12.26 -2.15 -24.34
C GLN A 38 12.07 -0.85 -25.11
N ILE A 39 10.83 -0.42 -25.26
CA ILE A 39 10.49 0.78 -26.03
C ILE A 39 9.70 1.77 -25.18
N ASP A 40 9.95 3.07 -25.37
CA ASP A 40 9.17 4.12 -24.72
C ASP A 40 8.89 5.27 -25.68
N LYS A 41 7.68 5.85 -25.61
CA LYS A 41 7.28 7.01 -26.43
C LYS A 41 7.96 8.30 -26.02
N ARG A 42 8.52 8.37 -24.82
CA ARG A 42 9.19 9.56 -24.28
C ARG A 42 10.57 9.73 -24.89
N GLY A 43 11.04 10.99 -24.95
CA GLY A 43 12.35 11.32 -25.48
C GLY A 43 13.49 11.17 -24.48
N GLN A 44 13.17 10.96 -23.20
CA GLN A 44 14.15 10.75 -22.12
C GLN A 44 13.56 9.92 -21.00
N ILE A 45 14.41 9.19 -20.29
CA ILE A 45 14.10 8.46 -19.06
C ILE A 45 15.15 8.84 -18.01
N PRO A 46 14.72 9.20 -16.79
CA PRO A 46 13.34 9.49 -16.39
C PRO A 46 12.82 10.78 -17.03
N PRO A 47 11.51 10.94 -17.23
CA PRO A 47 10.97 12.25 -17.56
C PRO A 47 11.12 13.18 -16.36
N VAL A 48 11.31 14.47 -16.62
CA VAL A 48 11.33 15.48 -15.54
C VAL A 48 9.96 15.53 -14.86
N GLY A 49 9.95 15.47 -13.54
CA GLY A 49 8.77 15.64 -12.73
C GLY A 49 8.55 14.56 -11.67
N GLN A 50 7.65 14.87 -10.76
CA GLN A 50 7.27 13.99 -9.66
C GLN A 50 6.43 12.83 -10.15
N LYS A 51 6.68 11.65 -9.58
CA LYS A 51 5.88 10.45 -9.77
C LYS A 51 5.48 9.90 -8.40
N VAL A 52 4.22 9.55 -8.23
CA VAL A 52 3.74 8.88 -7.01
C VAL A 52 4.43 7.51 -6.84
N GLY A 53 4.56 7.06 -5.59
CA GLY A 53 5.28 5.83 -5.24
C GLY A 53 6.73 6.11 -4.82
N GLU A 54 6.94 7.18 -4.06
CA GLU A 54 8.25 7.65 -3.57
C GLU A 54 8.62 7.07 -2.19
N ALA A 55 7.94 6.03 -1.75
CA ALA A 55 8.28 5.27 -0.56
C ALA A 55 8.10 3.77 -0.84
N THR A 56 9.00 2.96 -0.32
CA THR A 56 8.85 1.50 -0.33
C THR A 56 8.29 1.01 1.00
N VAL A 57 7.69 -0.17 0.98
CA VAL A 57 7.45 -1.01 2.15
C VAL A 57 8.18 -2.35 1.96
N GLN A 58 8.00 -3.32 2.81
CA GLN A 58 8.92 -4.44 2.93
C GLN A 58 9.04 -5.27 1.65
N CYS A 59 7.94 -5.60 0.96
CA CYS A 59 8.00 -6.36 -0.29
C CYS A 59 8.82 -5.62 -1.35
N SER A 60 8.50 -4.36 -1.60
CA SER A 60 9.24 -3.56 -2.58
C SER A 60 10.66 -3.22 -2.13
N GLY A 61 10.87 -2.98 -0.84
CA GLY A 61 12.21 -2.79 -0.28
C GLY A 61 13.11 -4.01 -0.49
N TYR A 62 12.60 -5.21 -0.19
CA TYR A 62 13.29 -6.47 -0.45
C TYR A 62 13.54 -6.70 -1.94
N TYR A 63 12.51 -6.51 -2.76
CA TYR A 63 12.60 -6.71 -4.20
C TYR A 63 13.68 -5.83 -4.84
N PHE A 64 13.65 -4.52 -4.60
CA PHE A 64 14.65 -3.62 -5.18
C PHE A 64 16.05 -3.88 -4.63
N SER A 65 16.20 -4.11 -3.32
CA SER A 65 17.51 -4.30 -2.72
C SER A 65 18.12 -5.66 -3.01
N LYS A 66 17.36 -6.76 -2.86
CA LYS A 66 17.87 -8.13 -2.94
C LYS A 66 17.63 -8.77 -4.30
N VAL A 67 16.41 -8.73 -4.83
CA VAL A 67 16.09 -9.39 -6.11
C VAL A 67 16.70 -8.63 -7.30
N LEU A 68 16.67 -7.30 -7.29
CA LEU A 68 17.26 -6.47 -8.35
C LEU A 68 18.72 -6.05 -8.07
N GLU A 69 19.29 -6.47 -6.93
CA GLU A 69 20.69 -6.19 -6.53
C GLU A 69 21.01 -4.68 -6.43
N LEU A 70 20.08 -3.87 -5.91
CA LEU A 70 20.27 -2.42 -5.80
C LEU A 70 20.62 -1.96 -4.37
N GLU A 71 20.90 -2.85 -3.42
CA GLU A 71 21.05 -2.51 -1.99
C GLU A 71 22.07 -1.40 -1.74
N GLU A 72 23.28 -1.53 -2.26
CA GLU A 72 24.34 -0.52 -2.09
C GLU A 72 23.93 0.84 -2.68
N TYR A 73 23.32 0.82 -3.88
CA TYR A 73 22.81 2.02 -4.52
C TYR A 73 21.72 2.70 -3.69
N LEU A 74 20.76 1.93 -3.20
CA LEU A 74 19.65 2.46 -2.39
C LEU A 74 20.13 3.09 -1.08
N LEU A 75 21.10 2.46 -0.41
CA LEU A 75 21.67 3.00 0.83
C LEU A 75 22.50 4.27 0.60
N ARG A 76 23.13 4.42 -0.57
CA ARG A 76 23.93 5.60 -0.91
C ARG A 76 23.09 6.78 -1.40
N GLU A 77 22.06 6.53 -2.22
CA GLU A 77 21.33 7.56 -2.95
C GLU A 77 19.96 7.89 -2.38
N HIS A 78 19.47 7.11 -1.41
CA HIS A 78 18.13 7.25 -0.83
C HIS A 78 18.17 7.20 0.69
N TYR A 79 17.21 7.83 1.36
CA TYR A 79 17.06 7.69 2.80
C TYR A 79 16.45 6.33 3.14
N LEU A 80 16.97 5.69 4.21
CA LEU A 80 16.22 4.61 4.87
C LEU A 80 14.93 5.18 5.42
N LYS A 81 13.84 4.47 5.19
CA LYS A 81 12.54 4.85 5.71
C LYS A 81 12.36 4.29 7.13
N TYR A 82 12.10 5.18 8.07
CA TYR A 82 11.81 4.81 9.44
C TYR A 82 10.31 4.74 9.68
N ASN A 83 9.68 3.62 9.26
CA ASN A 83 8.27 3.30 9.46
C ASN A 83 7.27 4.19 8.69
N LEU A 84 5.99 3.88 8.90
CA LEU A 84 4.83 4.68 8.59
C LEU A 84 4.32 5.29 9.90
N ARG A 85 4.05 6.60 9.90
CA ARG A 85 3.54 7.33 11.06
C ARG A 85 2.26 8.05 10.69
N PHE A 86 1.30 8.07 11.62
CA PHE A 86 -0.03 8.61 11.41
C PHE A 86 -0.35 9.62 12.50
N TYR A 87 -0.98 10.73 12.09
CA TYR A 87 -1.24 11.89 12.95
C TYR A 87 -2.68 12.35 12.80
N TRP A 88 -3.31 12.68 13.92
CA TRP A 88 -4.68 13.21 13.98
C TRP A 88 -4.70 14.49 14.79
N LYS A 89 -5.54 15.43 14.37
CA LYS A 89 -5.83 16.64 15.16
C LYS A 89 -6.45 16.26 16.51
N THR A 90 -6.15 17.02 17.55
CA THR A 90 -6.76 16.89 18.87
C THR A 90 -7.91 17.87 18.99
N ALA A 91 -9.08 17.42 19.40
CA ALA A 91 -10.26 18.25 19.52
C ALA A 91 -10.06 19.34 20.60
N GLY A 92 -10.64 20.52 20.36
CA GLY A 92 -10.54 21.65 21.28
C GLY A 92 -9.18 22.36 21.28
N GLN A 93 -8.20 21.91 20.49
CA GLN A 93 -6.92 22.58 20.29
C GLN A 93 -6.87 23.27 18.92
N ASP A 94 -6.04 24.29 18.77
CA ASP A 94 -5.86 24.99 17.50
C ASP A 94 -5.05 24.18 16.47
N ASN A 95 -4.35 23.14 16.92
CA ASN A 95 -3.49 22.27 16.13
C ASN A 95 -2.45 23.00 15.27
N SER A 96 -2.06 24.21 15.69
CA SER A 96 -1.05 25.02 15.02
C SER A 96 0.39 24.59 15.33
N ARG A 97 0.56 23.57 16.18
CA ARG A 97 1.84 23.02 16.61
C ARG A 97 1.84 21.51 16.46
N PHE A 98 2.98 20.95 16.08
CA PHE A 98 3.14 19.51 15.85
C PHE A 98 2.77 18.66 17.07
N GLU A 99 3.15 19.10 18.26
CA GLU A 99 2.87 18.40 19.54
C GLU A 99 1.37 18.35 19.90
N SER A 100 0.52 19.11 19.23
CA SER A 100 -0.94 19.04 19.42
C SER A 100 -1.60 17.86 18.70
N TYR A 101 -0.83 17.09 17.90
CA TYR A 101 -1.38 15.95 17.16
C TYR A 101 -1.23 14.65 17.93
N SER A 102 -2.31 13.87 17.97
CA SER A 102 -2.26 12.46 18.35
C SER A 102 -1.46 11.65 17.35
N GLN A 103 -0.79 10.59 17.78
CA GLN A 103 0.16 9.84 16.93
C GLN A 103 0.01 8.33 17.13
N SER A 104 0.07 7.57 16.03
CA SER A 104 0.21 6.11 16.08
C SER A 104 1.27 5.63 15.09
N TYR A 105 2.21 4.81 15.57
CA TYR A 105 3.24 4.17 14.75
C TYR A 105 3.95 3.04 15.51
N ILE A 106 4.75 2.25 14.81
CA ILE A 106 5.64 1.24 15.39
C ILE A 106 6.98 1.90 15.72
N ARG A 107 7.46 1.77 16.96
CA ARG A 107 8.77 2.32 17.38
C ARG A 107 9.96 1.54 16.84
N GLY A 108 9.82 0.22 16.69
CA GLY A 108 10.87 -0.63 16.16
C GLY A 108 11.09 -0.46 14.66
N MET A 109 12.26 -0.83 14.14
CA MET A 109 12.51 -0.96 12.71
C MET A 109 12.17 -2.39 12.25
N SER A 110 11.66 -2.51 11.01
CA SER A 110 11.48 -3.80 10.37
C SER A 110 12.83 -4.48 10.06
N ASN A 111 12.86 -5.80 10.11
CA ASN A 111 14.03 -6.59 9.69
C ASN A 111 14.27 -6.54 8.17
N VAL A 112 13.28 -6.12 7.38
CA VAL A 112 13.44 -5.85 5.95
C VAL A 112 13.55 -4.34 5.76
N PRO A 113 14.67 -3.84 5.21
CA PRO A 113 14.87 -2.41 5.03
C PRO A 113 13.90 -1.83 4.00
N THR A 114 13.46 -0.60 4.26
CA THR A 114 12.61 0.17 3.36
C THR A 114 13.23 1.54 3.10
N TYR A 115 12.85 2.18 2.00
CA TYR A 115 13.52 3.38 1.49
C TYR A 115 12.53 4.47 1.13
N GLN A 116 12.93 5.73 1.32
CA GLN A 116 12.29 6.90 0.72
C GLN A 116 12.89 7.06 -0.68
N LEU A 117 12.08 6.86 -1.72
CA LEU A 117 12.54 6.56 -3.06
C LEU A 117 12.36 7.72 -4.02
N ASP A 118 13.44 8.39 -4.44
CA ASP A 118 13.39 9.28 -5.59
C ASP A 118 13.22 8.45 -6.87
N ARG A 119 11.99 8.47 -7.41
CA ARG A 119 11.60 7.66 -8.56
C ARG A 119 12.44 7.97 -9.81
N ASN A 120 12.89 9.19 -9.98
CA ASN A 120 13.71 9.56 -11.12
C ASN A 120 15.11 8.93 -11.02
N LYS A 121 15.70 8.96 -9.83
CA LYS A 121 17.03 8.37 -9.60
C LYS A 121 17.04 6.85 -9.78
N ILE A 122 16.07 6.14 -9.22
CA ILE A 122 16.06 4.68 -9.36
C ILE A 122 15.73 4.22 -10.78
N GLU A 123 14.86 4.91 -11.51
CA GLU A 123 14.57 4.60 -12.91
C GLU A 123 15.80 4.82 -13.80
N GLU A 124 16.57 5.89 -13.56
CA GLU A 124 17.83 6.15 -14.24
C GLU A 124 18.87 5.04 -13.97
N GLU A 125 19.03 4.65 -12.71
CA GLU A 125 19.98 3.59 -12.34
C GLU A 125 19.60 2.23 -12.91
N LEU A 126 18.30 1.87 -12.88
CA LEU A 126 17.81 0.64 -13.50
C LEU A 126 18.10 0.63 -15.01
N LEU A 127 17.81 1.73 -15.72
CA LEU A 127 18.10 1.84 -17.14
C LEU A 127 19.60 1.72 -17.41
N ARG A 128 20.44 2.43 -16.63
CA ARG A 128 21.90 2.38 -16.75
C ARG A 128 22.41 0.93 -16.62
N ARG A 129 21.98 0.19 -15.58
CA ARG A 129 22.38 -1.21 -15.38
C ARG A 129 21.88 -2.15 -16.48
N ASN A 130 20.66 -1.94 -16.97
CA ASN A 130 20.12 -2.73 -18.07
C ASN A 130 20.93 -2.53 -19.36
N LEU A 131 21.34 -1.29 -19.66
CA LEU A 131 22.17 -0.95 -20.83
C LEU A 131 23.61 -1.49 -20.77
N GLU A 132 24.10 -1.92 -19.60
CA GLU A 132 25.41 -2.55 -19.47
C GLU A 132 25.44 -4.00 -20.00
N THR A 133 24.27 -4.57 -20.30
CA THR A 133 24.16 -5.95 -20.82
C THR A 133 24.04 -5.96 -22.34
N ASN A 134 24.62 -6.99 -22.98
CA ASN A 134 24.54 -7.17 -24.44
C ASN A 134 23.20 -7.76 -24.92
N GLN A 135 22.27 -8.05 -24.03
CA GLN A 135 20.98 -8.68 -24.32
C GLN A 135 19.83 -7.69 -24.34
N TYR A 136 20.10 -6.43 -23.97
CA TYR A 136 19.10 -5.41 -23.80
C TYR A 136 19.21 -4.32 -24.86
N THR A 137 18.16 -4.16 -25.66
CA THR A 137 17.99 -3.08 -26.64
C THR A 137 16.94 -2.10 -26.13
N PHE A 138 17.19 -0.80 -26.27
CA PHE A 138 16.31 0.24 -25.76
C PHE A 138 16.07 1.36 -26.76
N ASP A 139 14.79 1.63 -27.07
CA ASP A 139 14.39 2.70 -27.96
C ASP A 139 13.52 3.75 -27.27
N LEU A 140 13.93 5.00 -27.40
CA LEU A 140 13.17 6.19 -27.03
C LEU A 140 12.47 6.80 -28.26
N ASN A 141 11.45 7.65 -28.00
CA ASN A 141 10.64 8.28 -29.04
C ASN A 141 9.91 7.26 -29.93
N ALA A 142 9.60 6.09 -29.39
CA ALA A 142 8.86 5.05 -30.09
C ALA A 142 7.36 5.45 -30.19
N ILE A 143 6.94 5.84 -31.38
CA ILE A 143 5.58 6.27 -31.70
C ILE A 143 4.94 5.34 -32.72
N ASN A 144 3.65 5.53 -33.03
CA ASN A 144 2.89 4.70 -33.98
C ASN A 144 2.93 3.20 -33.64
N LEU A 145 2.93 2.88 -32.36
CA LEU A 145 2.98 1.51 -31.85
C LEU A 145 1.76 0.70 -32.34
N LYS A 146 2.02 -0.46 -32.94
CA LYS A 146 1.02 -1.48 -33.28
C LYS A 146 1.49 -2.82 -32.75
N ILE A 147 0.58 -3.57 -32.16
CA ILE A 147 0.85 -4.90 -31.56
C ILE A 147 -0.16 -5.88 -32.15
N ASP A 148 0.35 -6.85 -32.91
CA ASP A 148 -0.45 -7.96 -33.42
C ASP A 148 -0.15 -9.19 -32.55
N LEU A 149 -1.03 -9.46 -31.57
CA LEU A 149 -0.89 -10.62 -30.70
C LEU A 149 -1.18 -11.90 -31.47
N ALA A 150 -0.28 -12.88 -31.35
CA ALA A 150 -0.44 -14.21 -31.94
C ALA A 150 -1.70 -14.90 -31.39
N GLN A 151 -2.38 -15.63 -32.25
CA GLN A 151 -3.58 -16.39 -31.88
C GLN A 151 -3.28 -17.86 -31.54
N ALA A 152 -2.13 -18.38 -32.00
CA ALA A 152 -1.64 -19.72 -31.70
C ALA A 152 -0.39 -19.65 -30.79
N ASP A 153 -0.22 -20.65 -29.96
CA ASP A 153 0.81 -20.69 -28.90
C ASP A 153 2.24 -20.81 -29.47
N ASP A 154 2.38 -21.31 -30.69
CA ASP A 154 3.68 -21.50 -31.40
C ASP A 154 4.07 -20.31 -32.28
N GLN A 155 3.21 -19.31 -32.43
CA GLN A 155 3.46 -18.14 -33.26
C GLN A 155 4.01 -16.98 -32.43
N PRO A 156 5.00 -16.23 -32.94
CA PRO A 156 5.45 -15.02 -32.30
C PRO A 156 4.47 -13.86 -32.50
N HIS A 157 4.40 -12.97 -31.54
CA HIS A 157 3.73 -11.68 -31.66
C HIS A 157 4.48 -10.80 -32.68
N ARG A 158 3.80 -9.81 -33.25
CA ARG A 158 4.42 -8.77 -34.07
C ARG A 158 4.26 -7.42 -33.41
N VAL A 159 5.35 -6.68 -33.31
CA VAL A 159 5.36 -5.33 -32.75
C VAL A 159 6.02 -4.40 -33.79
N SER A 160 5.30 -3.36 -34.17
CA SER A 160 5.84 -2.33 -35.06
C SER A 160 5.69 -0.95 -34.45
N TYR A 161 6.68 -0.10 -34.65
CA TYR A 161 6.74 1.26 -34.13
C TYR A 161 7.68 2.11 -34.98
N SER A 162 7.66 3.43 -34.80
CA SER A 162 8.53 4.34 -35.54
C SER A 162 9.42 5.12 -34.58
N VAL A 163 10.71 5.22 -34.91
CA VAL A 163 11.70 6.05 -34.21
C VAL A 163 12.35 6.97 -35.22
N ARG A 164 12.35 8.29 -35.01
CA ARG A 164 12.94 9.30 -35.87
C ARG A 164 12.51 9.20 -37.34
N GLY A 165 11.30 8.75 -37.61
CA GLY A 165 10.73 8.57 -38.95
C GLY A 165 11.00 7.20 -39.60
N GLU A 166 11.87 6.38 -39.03
CA GLU A 166 12.10 5.00 -39.48
C GLU A 166 11.12 4.04 -38.79
N THR A 167 10.55 3.12 -39.56
CA THR A 167 9.64 2.10 -39.05
C THR A 167 10.41 0.82 -38.76
N HIS A 168 10.29 0.36 -37.53
CA HIS A 168 10.80 -0.93 -37.06
C HIS A 168 9.65 -1.92 -36.96
N ALA A 169 9.88 -3.16 -37.38
CA ALA A 169 8.95 -4.26 -37.21
C ALA A 169 9.73 -5.48 -36.70
N VAL A 170 9.36 -5.95 -35.52
CA VAL A 170 10.03 -7.06 -34.86
C VAL A 170 9.02 -8.13 -34.48
N THR A 171 9.49 -9.35 -34.31
CA THR A 171 8.72 -10.45 -33.70
C THR A 171 9.15 -10.65 -32.25
N ALA A 172 8.21 -11.09 -31.39
CA ALA A 172 8.45 -11.31 -29.98
C ALA A 172 7.80 -12.59 -29.49
N ARG A 173 8.51 -13.35 -28.64
CA ARG A 173 7.91 -14.48 -27.94
C ARG A 173 6.95 -14.01 -26.85
N TRP A 174 7.31 -12.97 -26.11
CA TRP A 174 6.48 -12.31 -25.09
C TRP A 174 6.32 -10.82 -25.37
N VAL A 175 5.12 -10.30 -25.10
CA VAL A 175 4.85 -8.86 -25.11
C VAL A 175 4.32 -8.44 -23.74
N ILE A 176 5.00 -7.45 -23.12
CA ILE A 176 4.66 -6.97 -21.79
C ILE A 176 4.24 -5.50 -21.88
N ASP A 177 3.02 -5.22 -21.45
CA ASP A 177 2.54 -3.84 -21.29
C ASP A 177 2.94 -3.32 -19.90
N ALA A 178 3.91 -2.42 -19.87
CA ALA A 178 4.35 -1.64 -18.74
C ALA A 178 4.16 -0.13 -18.99
N ALA A 179 3.27 0.23 -19.93
CA ALA A 179 3.05 1.61 -20.36
C ALA A 179 2.22 2.45 -19.35
N GLY A 180 1.96 1.89 -18.16
CA GLY A 180 1.23 2.58 -17.11
C GLY A 180 -0.17 2.99 -17.58
N ARG A 181 -0.58 4.21 -17.25
CA ARG A 181 -1.93 4.74 -17.53
C ARG A 181 -2.31 4.84 -19.02
N ALA A 182 -1.40 4.52 -19.95
CA ALA A 182 -1.75 4.41 -21.37
C ALA A 182 -2.62 3.17 -21.64
N HIS A 183 -2.48 2.11 -20.83
CA HIS A 183 -3.28 0.87 -20.90
C HIS A 183 -3.34 0.29 -22.32
N VAL A 184 -2.18 0.05 -22.93
CA VAL A 184 -2.09 -0.30 -24.36
C VAL A 184 -2.77 -1.63 -24.64
N LEU A 185 -2.31 -2.72 -24.04
CA LEU A 185 -2.91 -4.04 -24.23
C LEU A 185 -4.26 -4.18 -23.52
N GLN A 186 -4.43 -3.53 -22.35
CA GLN A 186 -5.69 -3.54 -21.61
C GLN A 186 -6.84 -3.04 -22.49
N LYS A 187 -6.65 -1.92 -23.21
CA LYS A 187 -7.62 -1.36 -24.15
C LYS A 187 -7.79 -2.24 -25.40
N GLN A 188 -6.68 -2.68 -25.98
CA GLN A 188 -6.69 -3.49 -27.18
C GLN A 188 -7.45 -4.82 -26.98
N GLN A 189 -7.34 -5.42 -25.79
CA GLN A 189 -7.99 -6.69 -25.44
C GLN A 189 -9.33 -6.51 -24.71
N ASN A 190 -9.84 -5.28 -24.55
CA ASN A 190 -11.09 -4.96 -23.84
C ASN A 190 -11.12 -5.53 -22.41
N LEU A 191 -10.03 -5.39 -21.66
CA LEU A 191 -9.85 -5.94 -20.32
C LEU A 191 -10.23 -4.97 -19.20
N GLU A 192 -10.63 -3.75 -19.51
CA GLU A 192 -10.99 -2.72 -18.52
C GLU A 192 -12.14 -3.19 -17.62
N ARG A 193 -12.01 -2.92 -16.32
CA ARG A 193 -13.03 -3.18 -15.29
C ARG A 193 -13.34 -1.93 -14.51
N LYS A 194 -14.58 -1.81 -14.02
CA LYS A 194 -14.95 -0.74 -13.09
C LYS A 194 -14.20 -0.94 -11.79
N ASN A 195 -13.57 0.13 -11.30
CA ASN A 195 -12.93 0.14 -10.02
C ASN A 195 -13.89 0.66 -8.93
N ALA A 196 -13.88 0.01 -7.76
CA ALA A 196 -14.65 0.45 -6.59
C ALA A 196 -13.99 1.65 -5.87
N ILE A 197 -12.66 1.81 -6.01
CA ILE A 197 -11.88 2.89 -5.40
C ILE A 197 -12.01 4.15 -6.28
N LYS A 198 -12.45 5.25 -5.68
CA LYS A 198 -12.69 6.54 -6.38
C LYS A 198 -11.99 7.68 -5.66
N HIS A 199 -10.68 7.65 -5.66
CA HIS A 199 -9.85 8.63 -4.98
C HIS A 199 -9.11 9.53 -5.96
N GLY A 200 -8.98 10.81 -5.57
CA GLY A 200 -8.13 11.78 -6.23
C GLY A 200 -6.82 11.98 -5.46
N ALA A 201 -5.83 12.54 -6.14
CA ALA A 201 -4.56 12.91 -5.52
C ALA A 201 -4.07 14.25 -6.08
N SER A 202 -3.52 15.10 -5.19
CA SER A 202 -2.82 16.33 -5.56
C SER A 202 -1.50 16.37 -4.80
N PHE A 203 -0.39 16.55 -5.51
CA PHE A 203 0.92 16.37 -4.92
C PHE A 203 1.98 17.30 -5.54
N MET A 204 3.02 17.57 -4.75
CA MET A 204 4.09 18.48 -5.15
C MET A 204 5.44 18.09 -4.53
N TRP A 205 6.51 18.48 -5.18
CA TRP A 205 7.82 18.62 -4.56
C TRP A 205 8.04 20.04 -4.08
N VAL A 206 8.56 20.17 -2.88
CA VAL A 206 9.06 21.45 -2.35
C VAL A 206 10.57 21.39 -2.09
N ASP A 207 11.23 22.55 -2.18
CA ASP A 207 12.65 22.68 -1.98
C ASP A 207 13.08 22.41 -0.52
N GLY A 208 14.13 21.65 -0.35
CA GLY A 208 14.71 21.28 0.93
C GLY A 208 13.89 20.33 1.78
N LEU A 209 14.38 20.02 2.97
CA LEU A 209 13.71 19.15 3.93
C LEU A 209 12.65 19.91 4.74
N LEU A 210 11.39 19.45 4.68
CA LEU A 210 10.35 19.86 5.61
C LEU A 210 10.43 18.95 6.85
N ASN A 211 10.96 19.48 7.95
CA ASN A 211 11.06 18.76 9.21
C ASN A 211 9.83 19.05 10.08
N ILE A 212 8.91 18.09 10.16
CA ILE A 212 7.65 18.23 10.90
C ILE A 212 7.84 18.46 12.40
N GLU A 213 8.96 18.04 12.99
CA GLU A 213 9.24 18.21 14.41
C GLU A 213 9.46 19.69 14.78
N TYR A 214 9.77 20.54 13.80
CA TYR A 214 9.94 21.97 13.98
C TYR A 214 8.73 22.81 13.53
N LEU A 215 7.60 22.18 13.25
CA LEU A 215 6.33 22.86 13.04
C LEU A 215 5.69 23.23 14.40
N THR A 216 6.41 24.02 15.18
CA THR A 216 6.09 24.37 16.57
C THR A 216 6.70 25.74 16.95
N ASP A 217 6.26 26.33 18.06
CA ASP A 217 6.87 27.51 18.68
C ASP A 217 8.01 27.13 19.64
N SER A 218 8.14 25.85 19.96
CA SER A 218 9.14 25.37 20.90
C SER A 218 10.57 25.57 20.37
N THR A 219 11.49 25.91 21.26
CA THR A 219 12.92 25.98 20.93
C THR A 219 13.47 24.58 20.60
N ASN A 220 14.59 24.52 19.89
CA ASN A 220 15.29 23.25 19.62
C ASN A 220 15.58 22.44 20.91
N ARG A 221 15.82 23.13 22.03
CA ARG A 221 16.03 22.49 23.32
C ARG A 221 14.75 21.84 23.83
N GLU A 222 13.63 22.54 23.76
CA GLU A 222 12.32 22.01 24.17
C GLU A 222 11.85 20.87 23.29
N VAL A 223 11.99 20.97 21.97
CA VAL A 223 11.72 19.86 21.05
C VAL A 223 12.52 18.62 21.43
N ARG A 224 13.82 18.79 21.67
CA ARG A 224 14.74 17.70 22.02
C ARG A 224 14.45 17.08 23.40
N LEU A 225 13.96 17.86 24.33
CA LEU A 225 13.65 17.45 25.71
C LEU A 225 12.14 17.21 25.94
N ASN A 226 11.34 17.16 24.89
CA ASN A 226 9.91 16.87 25.02
C ASN A 226 9.71 15.50 25.70
N PRO A 227 8.95 15.43 26.82
CA PRO A 227 8.70 14.19 27.55
C PRO A 227 8.11 13.06 26.68
N GLN A 228 7.35 13.37 25.64
CA GLN A 228 6.84 12.37 24.68
C GLN A 228 7.96 11.57 24.01
N ARG A 229 9.17 12.13 23.90
CA ARG A 229 10.32 11.43 23.34
C ARG A 229 10.81 10.25 24.18
N SER A 230 10.46 10.19 25.45
CA SER A 230 10.73 8.99 26.27
C SER A 230 10.06 7.74 25.67
N HIS A 231 8.97 7.92 24.95
CA HIS A 231 8.23 6.84 24.27
C HIS A 231 8.65 6.67 22.80
N THR A 232 9.05 7.76 22.13
CA THR A 232 9.29 7.78 20.68
C THR A 232 10.76 7.73 20.29
N GLY A 233 11.69 7.96 21.24
CA GLY A 233 13.14 8.02 21.00
C GLY A 233 13.56 9.27 20.23
N HIS A 234 14.81 9.26 19.76
CA HIS A 234 15.43 10.39 19.08
C HIS A 234 15.71 10.17 17.59
N LEU A 235 15.19 9.09 16.99
CA LEU A 235 15.25 8.95 15.54
C LEU A 235 14.40 10.05 14.89
N PRO A 236 14.88 10.68 13.81
CA PRO A 236 14.17 11.79 13.18
C PRO A 236 12.79 11.37 12.69
N PHE A 237 11.74 12.09 13.10
CA PHE A 237 10.37 11.79 12.66
C PHE A 237 10.21 12.01 11.16
N TRP A 238 10.92 12.99 10.61
CA TRP A 238 10.90 13.26 9.18
C TRP A 238 11.44 12.10 8.31
N LEU A 239 12.21 11.17 8.90
CA LEU A 239 12.75 10.01 8.17
C LEU A 239 11.68 8.94 7.86
N ALA A 240 10.52 9.04 8.49
CA ALA A 240 9.35 8.21 8.19
C ALA A 240 8.56 8.72 6.96
N THR A 241 7.67 7.91 6.42
CA THR A 241 6.54 8.44 5.66
C THR A 241 5.47 8.86 6.67
N ASN A 242 5.23 10.16 6.78
CA ASN A 242 4.30 10.72 7.75
C ASN A 242 2.97 10.99 7.08
N HIS A 243 1.87 10.58 7.73
CA HIS A 243 0.50 10.70 7.23
C HIS A 243 -0.33 11.51 8.22
N PHE A 244 -0.79 12.67 7.81
CA PHE A 244 -1.77 13.46 8.57
C PHE A 244 -3.16 13.10 8.05
N CYS A 245 -4.01 12.58 8.94
CA CYS A 245 -5.23 11.88 8.58
C CYS A 245 -6.49 12.64 9.02
N GLU A 246 -7.51 12.62 8.17
CA GLU A 246 -8.89 12.98 8.45
C GLU A 246 -9.84 11.98 7.75
N GLU A 247 -11.14 12.09 7.98
CA GLU A 247 -12.14 11.22 7.35
C GLU A 247 -12.01 11.24 5.83
N GLY A 248 -11.69 10.07 5.26
CA GLY A 248 -11.60 9.89 3.81
C GLY A 248 -10.43 10.58 3.12
N LEU A 249 -9.43 11.02 3.87
CA LEU A 249 -8.26 11.67 3.30
C LEU A 249 -7.00 11.50 4.16
N TRP A 250 -5.84 11.70 3.52
CA TRP A 250 -4.56 11.78 4.21
C TRP A 250 -3.55 12.62 3.42
N TRP A 251 -2.72 13.35 4.15
CA TRP A 251 -1.64 14.18 3.63
C TRP A 251 -0.30 13.55 3.97
N TRP A 252 0.58 13.31 2.96
CA TRP A 252 1.89 12.74 3.22
C TRP A 252 3.01 13.77 3.23
N THR A 253 4.07 13.47 4.02
CA THR A 253 5.38 14.08 3.91
C THR A 253 6.44 12.98 3.76
N ILE A 254 7.20 13.01 2.68
CA ILE A 254 8.25 12.04 2.34
C ILE A 254 9.54 12.80 2.08
N PRO A 255 10.60 12.59 2.87
CA PRO A 255 11.89 13.23 2.65
C PRO A 255 12.60 12.59 1.46
N LEU A 256 13.12 13.42 0.57
CA LEU A 256 14.03 13.02 -0.50
C LEU A 256 15.30 13.86 -0.37
N GLN A 257 16.41 13.44 -1.00
CA GLN A 257 17.63 14.23 -0.96
C GLN A 257 17.43 15.56 -1.68
N GLY A 258 17.58 16.66 -0.93
CA GLY A 258 17.46 18.03 -1.44
C GLY A 258 16.01 18.53 -1.63
N LYS A 259 14.99 17.73 -1.40
CA LYS A 259 13.58 18.10 -1.55
C LYS A 259 12.68 17.29 -0.63
N THR A 260 11.44 17.73 -0.47
CA THR A 260 10.39 16.96 0.21
C THR A 260 9.24 16.71 -0.75
N SER A 261 8.78 15.45 -0.82
CA SER A 261 7.54 15.08 -1.49
C SER A 261 6.37 15.26 -0.54
N LEU A 262 5.36 15.95 -1.01
CA LEU A 262 4.14 16.28 -0.28
C LEU A 262 2.93 15.92 -1.15
N GLY A 263 1.85 15.43 -0.54
CA GLY A 263 0.64 15.22 -1.31
C GLY A 263 -0.56 14.81 -0.48
N LEU A 264 -1.71 15.10 -1.04
CA LEU A 264 -3.04 14.81 -0.53
C LEU A 264 -3.67 13.70 -1.38
N VAL A 265 -4.15 12.64 -0.72
CA VAL A 265 -5.05 11.65 -1.31
C VAL A 265 -6.40 11.77 -0.62
N TYR A 266 -7.47 11.70 -1.38
CA TYR A 266 -8.80 11.98 -0.86
C TYR A 266 -9.89 11.20 -1.59
N ASP A 267 -10.96 10.86 -0.88
CA ASP A 267 -12.21 10.41 -1.50
C ASP A 267 -12.83 11.59 -2.27
N ALA A 268 -12.98 11.42 -3.58
CA ALA A 268 -13.53 12.46 -4.46
C ALA A 268 -15.01 12.82 -4.17
N LYS A 269 -15.70 12.04 -3.33
CA LYS A 269 -17.04 12.37 -2.84
C LYS A 269 -17.01 13.42 -1.74
N LEU A 270 -15.92 13.47 -0.96
CA LEU A 270 -15.75 14.40 0.17
C LEU A 270 -15.06 15.69 -0.26
N ILE A 271 -14.07 15.61 -1.13
CA ILE A 271 -13.30 16.77 -1.61
C ILE A 271 -13.46 16.90 -3.12
N PRO A 272 -14.16 17.94 -3.60
CA PRO A 272 -14.20 18.23 -5.03
C PRO A 272 -12.79 18.48 -5.58
N PRO A 273 -12.36 17.81 -6.66
CA PRO A 273 -11.00 17.98 -7.20
C PRO A 273 -10.59 19.42 -7.50
N ALA A 274 -11.54 20.27 -7.87
CA ALA A 274 -11.30 21.69 -8.14
C ALA A 274 -10.78 22.48 -6.93
N THR A 275 -10.99 21.98 -5.72
CA THR A 275 -10.54 22.61 -4.46
C THR A 275 -9.01 22.52 -4.26
N VAL A 276 -8.38 21.51 -4.85
CA VAL A 276 -6.97 21.17 -4.60
C VAL A 276 -6.18 20.88 -5.89
N ASN A 277 -6.66 21.33 -7.03
CA ASN A 277 -6.05 21.03 -8.34
C ASN A 277 -5.05 22.09 -8.84
N ASP A 278 -4.58 22.93 -7.95
CA ASP A 278 -3.58 23.96 -8.17
C ASP A 278 -2.64 24.01 -6.95
N PRO A 279 -1.33 24.28 -7.09
CA PRO A 279 -0.40 24.24 -5.96
C PRO A 279 -0.72 25.26 -4.86
N ASP A 280 -1.16 26.47 -5.20
CA ASP A 280 -1.50 27.50 -4.21
C ASP A 280 -2.80 27.14 -3.47
N LEU A 281 -3.79 26.60 -4.19
CA LEU A 281 -5.01 26.06 -3.58
C LEU A 281 -4.71 24.90 -2.65
N LEU A 282 -3.83 23.99 -3.05
CA LEU A 282 -3.41 22.85 -2.23
C LEU A 282 -2.68 23.31 -0.96
N VAL A 283 -1.74 24.26 -1.06
CA VAL A 283 -1.03 24.83 0.10
C VAL A 283 -2.02 25.49 1.06
N LYS A 284 -2.93 26.31 0.54
CA LYS A 284 -3.97 26.96 1.34
C LYS A 284 -4.84 25.92 2.06
N TRP A 285 -5.35 24.94 1.33
CA TRP A 285 -6.20 23.87 1.86
C TRP A 285 -5.48 23.10 2.98
N VAL A 286 -4.21 22.70 2.76
CA VAL A 286 -3.41 21.97 3.75
C VAL A 286 -3.19 22.80 5.02
N CYS A 287 -2.90 24.10 4.90
CA CYS A 287 -2.71 24.98 6.04
C CYS A 287 -4.01 25.22 6.84
N GLU A 288 -5.17 25.16 6.20
CA GLU A 288 -6.48 25.25 6.85
C GLU A 288 -6.85 23.94 7.56
N HIS A 289 -6.59 22.78 6.94
CA HIS A 289 -6.92 21.46 7.49
C HIS A 289 -5.88 20.96 8.51
N PHE A 290 -4.61 21.22 8.26
CA PHE A 290 -3.50 20.86 9.15
C PHE A 290 -2.69 22.11 9.52
N PRO A 291 -3.19 22.91 10.49
CA PRO A 291 -2.67 24.26 10.76
C PRO A 291 -1.16 24.35 11.09
N CYS A 292 -0.55 23.28 11.59
CA CYS A 292 0.90 23.29 11.86
C CYS A 292 1.73 23.55 10.58
N PHE A 293 1.24 23.16 9.40
CA PHE A 293 1.95 23.40 8.13
C PHE A 293 2.01 24.87 7.72
N ALA A 294 1.13 25.73 8.24
CA ALA A 294 1.15 27.17 7.97
C ALA A 294 2.45 27.86 8.45
N ARG A 295 3.20 27.23 9.34
CA ARG A 295 4.48 27.74 9.86
C ARG A 295 5.62 27.70 8.84
N ASP A 296 5.57 26.76 7.89
CA ASP A 296 6.68 26.50 6.97
C ASP A 296 6.22 26.43 5.50
N LEU A 297 5.21 25.64 5.20
CA LEU A 297 4.82 25.29 3.83
C LEU A 297 4.61 26.49 2.88
N PRO A 298 3.94 27.59 3.26
CA PRO A 298 3.74 28.75 2.39
C PRO A 298 5.03 29.49 1.97
N LYS A 299 6.15 29.23 2.67
CA LYS A 299 7.45 29.87 2.41
C LYS A 299 8.32 29.06 1.45
N ARG A 300 7.89 27.84 1.11
CA ARG A 300 8.69 26.92 0.30
C ARG A 300 8.43 27.11 -1.18
N ARG A 301 9.49 27.02 -1.96
CA ARG A 301 9.39 27.00 -3.41
C ARG A 301 8.88 25.64 -3.87
N VAL A 302 7.79 25.63 -4.62
CA VAL A 302 7.28 24.44 -5.31
C VAL A 302 8.20 24.15 -6.51
N LEU A 303 8.74 22.92 -6.57
CA LEU A 303 9.64 22.47 -7.63
C LEU A 303 8.87 21.79 -8.77
N HIS A 304 7.82 21.08 -8.43
CA HIS A 304 6.93 20.39 -9.35
C HIS A 304 5.60 20.12 -8.66
N TRP A 305 4.52 20.04 -9.43
CA TRP A 305 3.21 19.60 -8.93
C TRP A 305 2.45 18.83 -10.01
N ALA A 306 1.50 18.00 -9.56
CA ALA A 306 0.54 17.33 -10.42
C ALA A 306 -0.71 16.94 -9.62
N CYS A 307 -1.82 16.68 -10.34
CA CYS A 307 -3.03 16.14 -9.75
C CYS A 307 -3.63 15.03 -10.61
N TYR A 308 -4.27 14.06 -9.96
CA TYR A 308 -5.01 12.98 -10.59
C TYR A 308 -6.42 12.93 -10.01
N ARG A 309 -7.44 12.90 -10.87
CA ARG A 309 -8.84 12.79 -10.45
C ARG A 309 -9.23 11.37 -10.09
N ASP A 310 -8.60 10.40 -10.72
CA ASP A 310 -8.76 8.98 -10.50
C ASP A 310 -7.44 8.29 -10.89
N PHE A 311 -6.93 7.44 -10.03
CA PHE A 311 -5.63 6.80 -10.25
C PHE A 311 -5.61 5.30 -9.95
N SER A 312 -6.76 4.74 -9.53
CA SER A 312 -6.87 3.30 -9.25
C SER A 312 -7.49 2.60 -10.45
N PHE A 313 -6.97 1.43 -10.81
CA PHE A 313 -7.38 0.68 -11.99
C PHE A 313 -7.60 -0.79 -11.66
N ASP A 314 -8.62 -1.38 -12.30
CA ASP A 314 -8.86 -2.81 -12.27
C ASP A 314 -8.86 -3.38 -13.70
N CYS A 315 -8.57 -4.68 -13.81
CA CYS A 315 -8.39 -5.36 -15.08
C CYS A 315 -8.96 -6.79 -15.00
N ALA A 316 -9.56 -7.23 -16.08
CA ALA A 316 -10.14 -8.58 -16.15
C ALA A 316 -9.07 -9.67 -16.09
N GLN A 317 -7.91 -9.41 -16.71
CA GLN A 317 -6.81 -10.35 -16.85
C GLN A 317 -5.49 -9.59 -16.98
N THR A 318 -4.43 -10.08 -16.35
CA THR A 318 -3.09 -9.46 -16.35
C THR A 318 -1.99 -10.34 -16.93
N ILE A 319 -2.24 -11.63 -17.12
CA ILE A 319 -1.31 -12.56 -17.79
C ILE A 319 -2.09 -13.58 -18.60
N ASP A 320 -1.56 -13.98 -19.75
CA ASP A 320 -2.22 -14.91 -20.68
C ASP A 320 -1.25 -15.99 -21.20
N ARG A 321 -1.75 -17.21 -21.41
CA ARG A 321 -0.99 -18.35 -21.96
C ARG A 321 -0.41 -18.07 -23.35
N ARG A 322 -0.99 -17.15 -24.10
CA ARG A 322 -0.45 -16.66 -25.38
C ARG A 322 0.71 -15.68 -25.21
N ARG A 323 1.35 -15.67 -24.03
CA ARG A 323 2.61 -14.97 -23.73
C ARG A 323 2.52 -13.44 -23.85
N TRP A 324 1.50 -12.86 -23.23
CA TRP A 324 1.47 -11.44 -22.94
C TRP A 324 1.10 -11.19 -21.47
N ALA A 325 1.59 -10.06 -20.92
CA ALA A 325 1.25 -9.66 -19.56
C ALA A 325 1.17 -8.15 -19.40
N LEU A 326 0.45 -7.72 -18.35
CA LEU A 326 0.29 -6.34 -17.92
C LEU A 326 0.93 -6.18 -16.54
N ILE A 327 1.79 -5.21 -16.36
CA ILE A 327 2.47 -4.95 -15.08
C ILE A 327 2.35 -3.49 -14.65
N GLY A 328 2.41 -3.24 -13.33
CA GLY A 328 2.24 -1.91 -12.76
C GLY A 328 0.87 -1.31 -13.08
N GLU A 329 0.81 -0.01 -13.32
CA GLU A 329 -0.45 0.69 -13.63
C GLU A 329 -1.09 0.28 -14.97
N ALA A 330 -0.41 -0.46 -15.82
CA ALA A 330 -1.00 -1.00 -17.06
C ALA A 330 -2.00 -2.12 -16.80
N GLY A 331 -1.93 -2.77 -15.63
CA GLY A 331 -2.84 -3.82 -15.18
C GLY A 331 -3.73 -3.35 -14.03
N ARG A 332 -3.57 -3.97 -12.85
CA ARG A 332 -4.31 -3.64 -11.61
C ARG A 332 -3.49 -2.70 -10.75
N TRP A 333 -4.13 -1.64 -10.26
CA TRP A 333 -3.48 -0.63 -9.43
C TRP A 333 -4.42 -0.10 -8.35
N THR A 334 -3.92 0.06 -7.12
CA THR A 334 -4.70 0.44 -5.94
C THR A 334 -4.47 1.90 -5.53
N ASP A 335 -4.77 2.22 -4.27
CA ASP A 335 -4.49 3.49 -3.59
C ASP A 335 -3.02 3.53 -3.09
N PRO A 336 -2.35 4.69 -3.03
CA PRO A 336 -0.98 4.78 -2.53
C PRO A 336 -0.84 4.70 -1.00
N LEU A 337 -1.93 4.67 -0.23
CA LEU A 337 -1.87 4.45 1.23
C LEU A 337 -1.16 3.11 1.52
N TYR A 338 -0.16 3.15 2.38
CA TYR A 338 0.77 2.04 2.69
C TYR A 338 1.77 1.67 1.57
N SER A 339 1.85 2.46 0.50
CA SER A 339 2.81 2.26 -0.61
C SER A 339 2.71 0.90 -1.35
N PRO A 340 1.51 0.33 -1.61
CA PRO A 340 1.38 -1.01 -2.19
C PRO A 340 1.80 -1.09 -3.66
N GLY A 341 1.98 0.04 -4.34
CA GLY A 341 2.35 0.06 -5.76
C GLY A 341 3.66 -0.65 -6.05
N GLY A 342 4.69 -0.44 -5.23
CA GLY A 342 5.96 -1.14 -5.32
C GLY A 342 5.83 -2.63 -5.07
N ASP A 343 4.95 -3.03 -4.16
CA ASP A 343 4.70 -4.43 -3.81
C ASP A 343 3.99 -5.18 -4.94
N LEU A 344 2.98 -4.56 -5.55
CA LEU A 344 2.32 -5.12 -6.73
C LEU A 344 3.31 -5.29 -7.91
N ILE A 345 4.20 -4.30 -8.13
CA ILE A 345 5.28 -4.44 -9.11
C ILE A 345 6.16 -5.63 -8.77
N SER A 346 6.60 -5.77 -7.51
CA SER A 346 7.49 -6.84 -7.07
C SER A 346 6.89 -8.22 -7.29
N ILE A 347 5.65 -8.43 -6.85
CA ILE A 347 4.95 -9.71 -6.98
C ILE A 347 4.69 -10.03 -8.46
N TYR A 348 4.17 -9.06 -9.23
CA TYR A 348 3.79 -9.29 -10.62
C TYR A 348 5.01 -9.51 -11.51
N CYS A 349 6.10 -8.75 -11.32
CA CYS A 349 7.35 -8.97 -12.04
C CYS A 349 7.95 -10.35 -11.73
N THR A 350 7.89 -10.80 -10.47
CA THR A 350 8.37 -12.13 -10.08
C THR A 350 7.58 -13.25 -10.77
N LEU A 351 6.25 -13.17 -10.80
CA LEU A 351 5.38 -14.15 -11.47
C LEU A 351 5.59 -14.14 -13.00
N VAL A 352 5.67 -12.95 -13.60
CA VAL A 352 5.88 -12.81 -15.05
C VAL A 352 7.28 -13.30 -15.45
N THR A 353 8.30 -13.04 -14.64
CA THR A 353 9.66 -13.56 -14.88
C THR A 353 9.67 -15.08 -14.89
N ASP A 354 9.05 -15.73 -13.90
CA ASP A 354 8.97 -17.19 -13.86
C ASP A 354 8.19 -17.77 -15.05
N ALA A 355 7.09 -17.13 -15.46
CA ALA A 355 6.33 -17.53 -16.64
C ALA A 355 7.16 -17.39 -17.94
N ILE A 356 7.92 -16.31 -18.11
CA ILE A 356 8.79 -16.09 -19.29
C ILE A 356 9.89 -17.16 -19.39
N LEU A 357 10.43 -17.58 -18.25
CA LEU A 357 11.49 -18.60 -18.18
C LEU A 357 10.96 -20.03 -18.35
N THR A 358 9.66 -20.24 -18.27
CA THR A 358 9.04 -21.55 -18.46
C THR A 358 9.03 -21.92 -19.94
N ALA A 359 9.71 -23.02 -20.28
CA ALA A 359 9.86 -23.48 -21.66
C ALA A 359 8.72 -24.39 -22.13
N ASP A 360 8.23 -25.26 -21.24
CA ASP A 360 7.16 -26.21 -21.54
C ASP A 360 5.79 -25.51 -21.56
N GLN A 361 5.00 -25.71 -22.63
CA GLN A 361 3.73 -25.01 -22.81
C GLN A 361 2.66 -25.48 -21.81
N ALA A 362 2.61 -26.76 -21.48
CA ALA A 362 1.60 -27.26 -20.55
C ALA A 362 1.89 -26.76 -19.10
N GLU A 363 3.16 -26.66 -18.75
CA GLU A 363 3.59 -26.04 -17.49
C GLU A 363 3.27 -24.54 -17.47
N LEU A 364 3.53 -23.83 -18.57
CA LEU A 364 3.20 -22.41 -18.72
C LEU A 364 1.70 -22.17 -18.56
N ASP A 365 0.86 -22.93 -19.22
CA ASP A 365 -0.60 -22.81 -19.13
C ASP A 365 -1.09 -22.96 -17.68
N ALA A 366 -0.56 -23.96 -16.96
CA ALA A 366 -0.90 -24.18 -15.56
C ALA A 366 -0.41 -23.04 -14.63
N LYS A 367 0.80 -22.52 -14.88
CA LYS A 367 1.35 -21.37 -14.13
C LYS A 367 0.54 -20.10 -14.39
N VAL A 368 0.22 -19.79 -15.64
CA VAL A 368 -0.52 -18.57 -16.00
C VAL A 368 -1.91 -18.55 -15.36
N GLU A 369 -2.62 -19.68 -15.37
CA GLU A 369 -3.91 -19.77 -14.68
C GLU A 369 -3.78 -19.49 -13.18
N LEU A 370 -2.80 -20.10 -12.55
CA LEU A 370 -2.55 -19.95 -11.11
C LEU A 370 -2.10 -18.51 -10.76
N TYR A 371 -1.22 -17.92 -11.57
CA TYR A 371 -0.72 -16.57 -11.35
C TYR A 371 -1.79 -15.50 -11.56
N GLU A 372 -2.68 -15.69 -12.53
CA GLU A 372 -3.83 -14.79 -12.69
C GLU A 372 -4.76 -14.83 -11.45
N GLN A 373 -5.01 -16.04 -10.90
CA GLN A 373 -5.79 -16.18 -9.67
C GLN A 373 -5.07 -15.52 -8.48
N LEU A 374 -3.76 -15.71 -8.35
CA LEU A 374 -2.96 -15.09 -7.28
C LEU A 374 -2.96 -13.57 -7.37
N GLN A 375 -2.73 -13.01 -8.56
CA GLN A 375 -2.74 -11.56 -8.77
C GLN A 375 -4.13 -10.94 -8.47
N LYS A 376 -5.22 -11.63 -8.85
CA LYS A 376 -6.58 -11.22 -8.49
C LYS A 376 -6.81 -11.23 -6.98
N ALA A 377 -6.35 -12.29 -6.30
CA ALA A 377 -6.52 -12.43 -4.86
C ALA A 377 -5.75 -11.36 -4.10
N VAL A 378 -4.48 -11.13 -4.46
CA VAL A 378 -3.60 -10.11 -3.88
C VAL A 378 -4.20 -8.71 -4.05
N TYR A 379 -4.61 -8.35 -5.27
CA TYR A 379 -5.27 -7.07 -5.54
C TYR A 379 -6.61 -6.94 -4.79
N GLY A 380 -7.44 -7.98 -4.86
CA GLY A 380 -8.78 -7.99 -4.25
C GLY A 380 -8.77 -7.83 -2.74
N ALA A 381 -7.70 -8.24 -2.06
CA ALA A 381 -7.57 -8.07 -0.62
C ALA A 381 -7.37 -6.60 -0.18
N TYR A 382 -6.81 -5.76 -1.05
CA TYR A 382 -6.68 -4.33 -0.79
C TYR A 382 -7.99 -3.55 -0.98
N VAL A 383 -8.89 -4.01 -1.88
CA VAL A 383 -10.08 -3.25 -2.26
C VAL A 383 -10.98 -2.88 -1.08
N PRO A 384 -11.34 -3.77 -0.13
CA PRO A 384 -12.18 -3.40 1.01
C PRO A 384 -11.55 -2.31 1.90
N SER A 385 -10.23 -2.33 2.06
CA SER A 385 -9.48 -1.33 2.82
C SER A 385 -9.66 0.08 2.27
N TYR A 386 -9.73 0.21 0.96
CA TYR A 386 -9.79 1.52 0.29
C TYR A 386 -11.21 1.92 -0.12
N ALA A 387 -12.05 0.95 -0.47
CA ALA A 387 -13.39 1.24 -0.94
C ALA A 387 -14.46 1.27 0.17
N VAL A 388 -14.21 0.66 1.34
CA VAL A 388 -15.20 0.49 2.41
C VAL A 388 -14.81 1.26 3.66
N SER A 389 -13.61 1.05 4.19
CA SER A 389 -13.18 1.58 5.49
C SER A 389 -12.15 2.73 5.42
N TYR A 390 -12.13 3.44 4.30
CA TYR A 390 -11.26 4.60 4.13
C TYR A 390 -11.65 5.78 5.05
N ASP A 391 -12.90 5.85 5.44
CA ASP A 391 -13.46 6.76 6.45
C ASP A 391 -12.81 6.60 7.83
N CYS A 392 -12.35 5.39 8.19
CA CYS A 392 -11.63 5.14 9.45
C CYS A 392 -10.36 5.99 9.61
N LEU A 393 -9.80 6.57 8.53
CA LEU A 393 -8.73 7.57 8.61
C LEU A 393 -9.10 8.78 9.49
N GLY A 394 -10.38 9.04 9.70
CA GLY A 394 -10.87 10.14 10.55
C GLY A 394 -10.77 9.92 12.06
N ASP A 395 -10.42 8.73 12.52
CA ASP A 395 -10.36 8.41 13.96
C ASP A 395 -9.17 7.51 14.30
N GLN A 396 -8.38 7.92 15.30
CA GLN A 396 -7.17 7.20 15.71
C GLN A 396 -7.44 5.76 16.15
N GLU A 397 -8.52 5.50 16.90
CA GLU A 397 -8.87 4.14 17.39
C GLU A 397 -9.30 3.24 16.24
N ALA A 398 -10.31 3.68 15.47
CA ALA A 398 -10.84 2.90 14.33
C ALA A 398 -9.72 2.58 13.33
N TYR A 399 -8.85 3.56 13.06
CA TYR A 399 -7.69 3.38 12.21
C TYR A 399 -6.65 2.44 12.82
N THR A 400 -6.36 2.53 14.11
CA THR A 400 -5.40 1.64 14.79
C THR A 400 -5.84 0.18 14.68
N LEU A 401 -7.11 -0.11 14.96
CA LEU A 401 -7.68 -1.45 14.84
C LEU A 401 -7.60 -1.97 13.39
N LYS A 402 -7.97 -1.13 12.42
CA LYS A 402 -7.86 -1.41 10.99
C LYS A 402 -6.42 -1.70 10.58
N TYR A 403 -5.49 -0.83 10.93
CA TYR A 403 -4.11 -0.91 10.48
C TYR A 403 -3.37 -2.13 11.05
N VAL A 404 -3.58 -2.47 12.33
CA VAL A 404 -3.00 -3.67 12.94
C VAL A 404 -3.50 -4.95 12.27
N TRP A 405 -4.79 -5.01 11.89
CA TRP A 405 -5.34 -6.08 11.08
C TRP A 405 -4.64 -6.19 9.72
N GLU A 406 -4.52 -5.08 9.01
CA GLU A 406 -3.90 -5.02 7.68
C GLU A 406 -2.40 -5.34 7.70
N LEU A 407 -1.68 -4.88 8.73
CA LEU A 407 -0.27 -5.25 8.94
C LEU A 407 -0.09 -6.76 9.14
N THR A 408 -0.95 -7.40 9.92
CA THR A 408 -0.88 -8.84 10.16
C THR A 408 -1.07 -9.62 8.86
N ILE A 409 -2.02 -9.21 8.01
CA ILE A 409 -2.19 -9.79 6.67
C ILE A 409 -0.96 -9.52 5.81
N TYR A 410 -0.50 -8.29 5.78
CA TYR A 410 0.61 -7.86 4.95
C TYR A 410 1.88 -8.67 5.24
N PHE A 411 2.29 -8.74 6.48
CA PHE A 411 3.50 -9.48 6.84
C PHE A 411 3.36 -10.99 6.67
N GLY A 412 2.23 -11.57 7.08
CA GLY A 412 2.01 -13.01 7.02
C GLY A 412 1.76 -13.57 5.63
N PHE A 413 1.12 -12.78 4.74
CA PHE A 413 0.64 -13.26 3.45
C PHE A 413 1.27 -12.57 2.23
N TYR A 414 2.06 -11.52 2.40
CA TYR A 414 2.79 -10.86 1.31
C TYR A 414 4.30 -10.89 1.55
N VAL A 415 4.77 -10.38 2.69
CA VAL A 415 6.21 -10.31 2.98
C VAL A 415 6.81 -11.71 3.13
N PHE A 416 6.26 -12.54 4.02
CA PHE A 416 6.77 -13.87 4.27
C PHE A 416 6.88 -14.75 3.01
N PRO A 417 5.85 -14.85 2.14
CA PRO A 417 5.99 -15.60 0.91
C PRO A 417 7.01 -15.02 -0.08
N LEU A 418 7.07 -13.69 -0.19
CA LEU A 418 7.97 -13.03 -1.15
C LEU A 418 9.44 -13.22 -0.78
N ILE A 419 9.80 -13.04 0.50
CA ILE A 419 11.20 -13.18 0.95
C ILE A 419 11.71 -14.64 0.95
N ASN A 420 10.82 -15.59 0.71
CA ASN A 420 11.14 -17.04 0.58
C ASN A 420 10.92 -17.57 -0.84
N ASP A 421 10.70 -16.73 -1.85
CA ASP A 421 10.46 -17.10 -3.26
C ASP A 421 9.29 -18.09 -3.46
N LEU A 422 8.30 -18.07 -2.55
CA LEU A 422 7.24 -19.06 -2.51
C LEU A 422 6.12 -18.82 -3.53
N PHE A 423 5.99 -17.60 -4.06
CA PHE A 423 4.94 -17.27 -5.02
C PHE A 423 5.08 -17.95 -6.38
N THR A 424 6.24 -18.55 -6.67
CA THR A 424 6.49 -19.35 -7.87
C THR A 424 6.39 -20.86 -7.63
N ASP A 425 6.25 -21.32 -6.38
CA ASP A 425 6.00 -22.73 -6.06
C ASP A 425 4.51 -23.07 -6.15
N ARG A 426 4.13 -23.95 -7.09
CA ARG A 426 2.73 -24.34 -7.33
C ARG A 426 2.04 -24.93 -6.10
N ARG A 427 2.70 -25.77 -5.32
CA ARG A 427 2.11 -26.42 -4.15
C ARG A 427 1.81 -25.39 -3.05
N PHE A 428 2.74 -24.45 -2.87
CA PHE A 428 2.55 -23.34 -1.94
C PHE A 428 1.39 -22.45 -2.37
N VAL A 429 1.36 -22.00 -3.64
CA VAL A 429 0.35 -21.04 -4.13
C VAL A 429 -1.07 -21.61 -4.06
N VAL A 430 -1.26 -22.89 -4.39
CA VAL A 430 -2.57 -23.55 -4.23
C VAL A 430 -3.00 -23.54 -2.75
N SER A 431 -2.10 -23.89 -1.86
CA SER A 431 -2.32 -23.88 -0.40
C SER A 431 -2.57 -22.47 0.13
N PHE A 432 -1.84 -21.49 -0.37
CA PHE A 432 -2.02 -20.07 -0.07
C PHE A 432 -3.41 -19.57 -0.47
N LEU A 433 -3.85 -19.81 -1.69
CA LEU A 433 -5.15 -19.33 -2.21
C LEU A 433 -6.33 -19.89 -1.39
N GLN A 434 -6.26 -21.14 -0.96
CA GLN A 434 -7.29 -21.73 -0.08
C GLN A 434 -7.44 -20.96 1.24
N ARG A 435 -6.32 -20.65 1.90
CA ARG A 435 -6.30 -19.92 3.17
C ARG A 435 -6.67 -18.45 3.00
N PHE A 436 -6.14 -17.86 1.95
CA PHE A 436 -6.35 -16.46 1.63
C PHE A 436 -7.81 -16.15 1.25
N SER A 437 -8.52 -17.11 0.63
CA SER A 437 -9.95 -17.00 0.34
C SER A 437 -10.79 -16.87 1.63
N ARG A 438 -10.46 -17.63 2.68
CA ARG A 438 -11.12 -17.51 4.00
C ARG A 438 -10.81 -16.17 4.64
N LEU A 439 -9.56 -15.75 4.62
CA LEU A 439 -9.11 -14.46 5.12
C LEU A 439 -9.84 -13.30 4.42
N GLY A 440 -10.04 -13.42 3.09
CA GLY A 440 -10.75 -12.40 2.30
C GLY A 440 -12.20 -12.17 2.74
N ARG A 441 -12.94 -13.23 3.12
CA ARG A 441 -14.32 -13.08 3.62
C ARG A 441 -14.35 -12.35 4.98
N VAL A 442 -13.45 -12.71 5.88
CA VAL A 442 -13.30 -12.01 7.18
C VAL A 442 -12.87 -10.55 6.96
N ASN A 443 -11.95 -10.30 6.01
CA ASN A 443 -11.51 -8.94 5.70
C ASN A 443 -12.68 -8.04 5.27
N VAL A 444 -13.52 -8.48 4.34
CA VAL A 444 -14.70 -7.71 3.89
C VAL A 444 -15.66 -7.42 5.06
N SER A 445 -15.94 -8.44 5.88
CA SER A 445 -16.81 -8.32 7.06
C SER A 445 -16.24 -7.32 8.06
N LEU A 446 -14.96 -7.47 8.42
CA LEU A 446 -14.30 -6.63 9.42
C LEU A 446 -14.15 -5.17 8.96
N GLN A 447 -13.77 -4.92 7.70
CA GLN A 447 -13.67 -3.57 7.15
C GLN A 447 -15.04 -2.85 7.18
N THR A 448 -16.12 -3.57 6.86
CA THR A 448 -17.48 -3.02 6.96
C THR A 448 -17.87 -2.72 8.42
N PHE A 449 -17.51 -3.60 9.34
CA PHE A 449 -17.80 -3.43 10.77
C PHE A 449 -17.03 -2.24 11.37
N LEU A 450 -15.76 -2.06 10.98
CA LEU A 450 -14.92 -0.92 11.38
C LEU A 450 -15.48 0.41 10.86
N SER A 451 -15.88 0.48 9.60
CA SER A 451 -16.49 1.69 9.02
C SER A 451 -17.76 2.07 9.78
N ARG A 452 -18.65 1.10 10.07
CA ARG A 452 -19.85 1.34 10.86
C ARG A 452 -19.55 1.80 12.28
N TYR A 453 -18.55 1.20 12.93
CA TYR A 453 -18.08 1.62 14.24
C TYR A 453 -17.57 3.06 14.24
N PHE A 454 -16.76 3.45 13.23
CA PHE A 454 -16.28 4.81 13.08
C PHE A 454 -17.44 5.83 13.07
N HIS A 455 -18.46 5.61 12.24
CA HIS A 455 -19.61 6.52 12.16
C HIS A 455 -20.39 6.56 13.48
N TRP A 456 -20.66 5.40 14.08
CA TRP A 456 -21.31 5.33 15.38
C TRP A 456 -20.51 6.09 16.46
N LYS A 457 -19.20 5.91 16.52
CA LYS A 457 -18.32 6.60 17.48
C LYS A 457 -18.38 8.11 17.30
N LYS A 458 -18.28 8.59 16.06
CA LYS A 458 -18.37 10.01 15.69
C LYS A 458 -19.67 10.64 16.22
N GLU A 459 -20.78 9.93 16.20
CA GLU A 459 -22.08 10.42 16.65
C GLU A 459 -22.25 10.34 18.17
N HIS A 460 -21.74 9.28 18.82
CA HIS A 460 -22.13 8.92 20.18
C HIS A 460 -21.04 9.10 21.24
N ARG A 461 -19.77 9.33 20.84
CA ARG A 461 -18.66 9.44 21.78
C ARG A 461 -18.05 10.84 21.76
N GLU A 462 -17.65 11.33 22.96
CA GLU A 462 -16.89 12.57 23.04
C GLU A 462 -15.51 12.39 22.38
N PRO A 463 -14.95 13.42 21.71
CA PRO A 463 -13.60 13.34 21.17
C PRO A 463 -12.55 13.42 22.27
N HIS A 464 -11.35 12.93 22.02
CA HIS A 464 -10.20 13.18 22.88
C HIS A 464 -9.75 14.65 22.80
N THR A 465 -9.51 15.25 23.94
CA THR A 465 -9.06 16.66 24.08
C THR A 465 -7.56 16.78 24.36
N GLU A 466 -6.89 15.66 24.63
CA GLU A 466 -5.44 15.58 24.83
C GLU A 466 -4.81 14.67 23.77
N PRO A 467 -3.59 14.99 23.25
CA PRO A 467 -2.90 14.15 22.29
C PRO A 467 -2.56 12.77 22.87
N ILE A 468 -2.81 11.71 22.10
CA ILE A 468 -2.49 10.34 22.47
C ILE A 468 -1.37 9.83 21.57
N PHE A 469 -0.32 9.25 22.18
CA PHE A 469 0.61 8.37 21.49
C PHE A 469 0.20 6.91 21.66
N PHE A 470 0.20 6.13 20.56
CA PHE A 470 -0.08 4.70 20.57
C PHE A 470 0.92 3.95 19.68
N ASP A 471 1.63 3.00 20.27
CA ASP A 471 2.43 2.04 19.48
C ASP A 471 1.53 0.90 19.04
N PHE A 472 1.50 0.59 17.74
CA PHE A 472 0.65 -0.50 17.23
C PHE A 472 0.95 -1.86 17.87
N TYR A 473 2.16 -2.09 18.36
CA TYR A 473 2.50 -3.29 19.12
C TYR A 473 1.86 -3.38 20.52
N GLU A 474 1.23 -2.32 20.99
CA GLU A 474 0.41 -2.39 22.22
C GLU A 474 -0.83 -3.27 22.02
N ILE A 475 -1.30 -3.44 20.76
CA ILE A 475 -2.18 -4.54 20.40
C ILE A 475 -1.31 -5.79 20.23
N GLY A 476 -1.10 -6.54 21.32
CA GLY A 476 -0.13 -7.62 21.38
C GLY A 476 -0.32 -8.74 20.37
N GLY A 477 -1.50 -8.83 19.72
CA GLY A 477 -1.75 -9.75 18.61
C GLY A 477 -0.79 -9.56 17.44
N LEU A 478 -0.40 -8.32 17.14
CA LEU A 478 0.61 -8.03 16.12
C LEU A 478 1.98 -8.64 16.50
N GLY A 479 2.42 -8.46 17.75
CA GLY A 479 3.67 -9.03 18.24
C GLY A 479 3.68 -10.57 18.30
N VAL A 480 2.52 -11.19 18.51
CA VAL A 480 2.40 -12.66 18.41
C VAL A 480 2.59 -13.11 16.95
N ALA A 481 1.99 -12.42 16.00
CA ALA A 481 2.10 -12.73 14.58
C ALA A 481 3.53 -12.49 14.05
N GLU A 482 4.21 -11.43 14.51
CA GLU A 482 5.55 -11.05 14.05
C GLU A 482 6.61 -12.15 14.24
N LYS A 483 6.47 -13.03 15.20
CA LYS A 483 7.43 -14.12 15.47
C LYS A 483 7.79 -14.96 14.25
N THR A 484 6.94 -15.00 13.23
CA THR A 484 7.14 -15.78 12.01
C THR A 484 7.20 -14.95 10.72
N PHE A 485 7.00 -13.65 10.77
CA PHE A 485 6.99 -12.77 9.58
C PHE A 485 8.30 -12.81 8.77
N TYR A 486 9.42 -12.92 9.46
CA TYR A 486 10.75 -12.82 8.88
C TYR A 486 11.50 -14.16 8.84
N LYS A 487 10.79 -15.29 9.03
CA LYS A 487 11.37 -16.60 8.81
C LYS A 487 11.81 -16.74 7.36
N ILE A 488 13.03 -17.22 7.12
CA ILE A 488 13.60 -17.42 5.79
C ILE A 488 14.20 -18.83 5.67
N GLY A 489 14.39 -19.33 4.46
CA GLY A 489 14.98 -20.62 4.18
C GLY A 489 14.07 -21.79 4.59
N VAL A 490 12.74 -21.56 4.60
CA VAL A 490 11.75 -22.59 4.94
C VAL A 490 11.46 -23.50 3.74
N SER A 491 11.22 -24.77 4.01
CA SER A 491 10.64 -25.69 3.03
C SER A 491 9.17 -25.31 2.73
N VAL A 492 8.62 -25.82 1.63
CA VAL A 492 7.21 -25.59 1.28
C VAL A 492 6.26 -26.11 2.36
N ASP A 493 6.58 -27.23 3.00
CA ASP A 493 5.74 -27.79 4.07
C ASP A 493 5.79 -26.94 5.34
N GLU A 494 6.97 -26.49 5.77
CA GLU A 494 7.12 -25.51 6.85
C GLU A 494 6.41 -24.19 6.54
N ALA A 495 6.51 -23.71 5.29
CA ALA A 495 5.83 -22.50 4.87
C ALA A 495 4.30 -22.62 4.98
N ARG A 496 3.73 -23.79 4.69
CA ARG A 496 2.30 -24.06 4.88
C ARG A 496 1.90 -24.06 6.36
N GLU A 497 2.74 -24.62 7.24
CA GLU A 497 2.53 -24.53 8.69
C GLU A 497 2.57 -23.07 9.19
N VAL A 498 3.51 -22.27 8.69
CA VAL A 498 3.56 -20.83 8.98
C VAL A 498 2.29 -20.13 8.50
N LEU A 499 1.79 -20.43 7.30
CA LEU A 499 0.51 -19.86 6.82
C LEU A 499 -0.68 -20.24 7.71
N ASP A 500 -0.75 -21.49 8.19
CA ASP A 500 -1.80 -21.93 9.12
C ASP A 500 -1.72 -21.15 10.43
N GLN A 501 -0.50 -20.97 10.96
CA GLN A 501 -0.29 -20.17 12.17
C GLN A 501 -0.67 -18.70 11.94
N GLN A 502 -0.31 -18.10 10.80
CA GLN A 502 -0.65 -16.72 10.48
C GLN A 502 -2.16 -16.54 10.28
N LEU A 503 -2.83 -17.50 9.64
CA LEU A 503 -4.28 -17.48 9.54
C LEU A 503 -4.94 -17.53 10.94
N ALA A 504 -4.46 -18.42 11.82
CA ALA A 504 -4.95 -18.50 13.20
C ALA A 504 -4.72 -17.19 13.96
N ASN A 505 -3.55 -16.58 13.85
CA ASN A 505 -3.23 -15.28 14.46
C ASN A 505 -4.14 -14.16 13.92
N ALA A 506 -4.39 -14.13 12.61
CA ALA A 506 -5.31 -13.16 12.00
C ALA A 506 -6.74 -13.33 12.48
N MET A 507 -7.23 -14.58 12.57
CA MET A 507 -8.57 -14.86 13.11
C MET A 507 -8.71 -14.41 14.58
N GLU A 508 -7.66 -14.63 15.37
CA GLU A 508 -7.64 -14.20 16.77
C GLU A 508 -7.64 -12.67 16.90
N LEU A 509 -6.91 -11.98 16.04
CA LEU A 509 -6.92 -10.52 15.97
C LEU A 509 -8.27 -9.96 15.49
N ALA A 510 -8.94 -10.63 14.56
CA ALA A 510 -10.30 -10.27 14.14
C ALA A 510 -11.32 -10.41 15.28
N ARG A 511 -11.22 -11.50 16.10
CA ARG A 511 -12.02 -11.66 17.33
C ARG A 511 -11.77 -10.52 18.31
N PHE A 512 -10.51 -10.21 18.55
CA PHE A 512 -10.13 -9.08 19.41
C PHE A 512 -10.75 -7.77 18.92
N THR A 513 -10.61 -7.45 17.64
CA THR A 513 -11.15 -6.21 17.05
C THR A 513 -12.67 -6.14 17.21
N ALA A 514 -13.37 -7.24 16.90
CA ALA A 514 -14.82 -7.30 17.07
C ALA A 514 -15.24 -7.18 18.56
N ALA A 515 -14.58 -7.91 19.46
CA ALA A 515 -14.86 -7.86 20.90
C ALA A 515 -14.58 -6.45 21.47
N HIS A 516 -13.50 -5.79 21.04
CA HIS A 516 -13.18 -4.42 21.44
C HIS A 516 -14.27 -3.43 21.00
N ILE A 517 -14.75 -3.53 19.77
CA ILE A 517 -15.84 -2.70 19.28
C ILE A 517 -17.13 -2.95 20.10
N TYR A 518 -17.47 -4.20 20.38
CA TYR A 518 -18.61 -4.51 21.27
C TYR A 518 -18.42 -3.89 22.66
N ALA A 519 -17.25 -4.07 23.27
CA ALA A 519 -16.94 -3.48 24.58
C ALA A 519 -17.06 -1.94 24.55
N ALA A 520 -16.53 -1.30 23.52
CA ALA A 520 -16.62 0.15 23.34
C ALA A 520 -18.07 0.61 23.16
N VAL A 521 -18.89 -0.11 22.34
CA VAL A 521 -20.30 0.22 22.10
C VAL A 521 -21.11 0.01 23.39
N LEU A 522 -20.89 -1.06 24.13
CA LEU A 522 -21.61 -1.36 25.38
C LEU A 522 -21.12 -0.51 26.56
N GLY A 523 -19.88 0.01 26.49
CA GLY A 523 -19.24 0.74 27.59
C GLY A 523 -18.76 -0.17 28.71
N ASP A 524 -18.48 -1.44 28.42
CA ASP A 524 -18.12 -2.47 29.40
C ASP A 524 -16.86 -3.25 28.95
N PRO A 525 -15.70 -3.06 29.60
CA PRO A 525 -14.48 -3.80 29.28
C PRO A 525 -14.56 -5.30 29.61
N ALA A 526 -15.55 -5.75 30.44
CA ALA A 526 -15.72 -7.16 30.75
C ALA A 526 -16.03 -8.01 29.50
N VAL A 527 -16.62 -7.41 28.48
CA VAL A 527 -16.86 -8.04 27.16
C VAL A 527 -15.58 -8.66 26.58
N LEU A 528 -14.42 -7.97 26.74
CA LEU A 528 -13.12 -8.44 26.29
C LEU A 528 -12.62 -9.70 26.99
N ARG A 529 -13.25 -10.11 28.07
CA ARG A 529 -12.84 -11.28 28.87
C ARG A 529 -13.83 -12.43 28.79
N ASN A 530 -15.02 -12.21 28.25
CA ASN A 530 -16.09 -13.23 28.22
C ASN A 530 -15.85 -14.26 27.10
N ARG A 531 -15.40 -15.45 27.46
CA ARG A 531 -15.07 -16.51 26.51
C ARG A 531 -16.27 -16.96 25.68
N SER A 532 -17.40 -17.21 26.32
CA SER A 532 -18.62 -17.67 25.64
C SER A 532 -19.05 -16.71 24.53
N PHE A 533 -18.99 -15.40 24.81
CA PHE A 533 -19.31 -14.37 23.84
C PHE A 533 -18.28 -14.31 22.69
N ILE A 534 -16.98 -14.29 23.03
CA ILE A 534 -15.91 -14.13 22.02
C ILE A 534 -15.90 -15.32 21.06
N GLU A 535 -16.16 -16.55 21.56
CA GLU A 535 -16.24 -17.75 20.73
C GLU A 535 -17.50 -17.78 19.86
N SER A 536 -18.56 -17.06 20.22
CA SER A 536 -19.82 -16.97 19.45
C SER A 536 -19.74 -16.03 18.24
N LEU A 537 -18.69 -15.21 18.12
CA LEU A 537 -18.57 -14.23 17.04
C LEU A 537 -18.39 -14.90 15.67
N ASP A 538 -19.33 -14.67 14.76
CA ASP A 538 -19.18 -15.04 13.34
C ASP A 538 -18.40 -13.96 12.59
N LEU A 539 -17.08 -14.17 12.45
CA LEU A 539 -16.17 -13.21 11.84
C LEU A 539 -16.43 -12.96 10.35
N GLU A 540 -17.07 -13.90 9.65
CA GLU A 540 -17.40 -13.74 8.23
C GLU A 540 -18.68 -12.92 8.02
N ARG A 541 -19.46 -12.66 9.11
CA ARG A 541 -20.78 -12.00 9.07
C ARG A 541 -20.99 -11.02 10.21
N LEU A 542 -19.97 -10.23 10.56
CA LEU A 542 -20.10 -9.18 11.57
C LEU A 542 -21.15 -8.15 11.13
N THR A 543 -22.12 -7.90 11.97
CA THR A 543 -23.19 -6.92 11.74
C THR A 543 -23.13 -5.85 12.81
N PHE A 544 -23.12 -4.59 12.40
CA PHE A 544 -23.12 -3.46 13.33
C PHE A 544 -24.55 -2.91 13.49
N ASP A 545 -25.15 -3.23 14.60
CA ASP A 545 -26.40 -2.65 15.13
C ASP A 545 -26.33 -2.67 16.65
N GLU A 546 -26.40 -1.51 17.29
CA GLU A 546 -26.19 -1.39 18.74
C GLU A 546 -27.18 -2.24 19.55
N GLN A 547 -28.45 -2.32 19.15
CA GLN A 547 -29.46 -3.10 19.88
C GLN A 547 -29.20 -4.59 19.71
N ALA A 548 -28.93 -5.05 18.49
CA ALA A 548 -28.58 -6.45 18.23
C ALA A 548 -27.29 -6.85 18.97
N MET A 549 -26.30 -5.97 19.02
CA MET A 549 -25.05 -6.21 19.77
C MET A 549 -25.31 -6.36 21.28
N ARG A 550 -26.18 -5.53 21.86
CA ARG A 550 -26.59 -5.66 23.26
C ARG A 550 -27.28 -6.98 23.55
N LEU A 551 -28.23 -7.39 22.71
CA LEU A 551 -28.95 -8.65 22.84
C LEU A 551 -27.99 -9.84 22.71
N HIS A 552 -27.13 -9.84 21.69
CA HIS A 552 -26.16 -10.91 21.50
C HIS A 552 -25.23 -11.07 22.71
N TYR A 553 -24.68 -9.95 23.23
CA TYR A 553 -23.83 -10.05 24.44
C TYR A 553 -24.63 -10.53 25.67
N ALA A 554 -25.89 -10.10 25.85
CA ALA A 554 -26.72 -10.48 26.97
C ALA A 554 -26.95 -11.99 27.05
N GLU A 555 -27.00 -12.70 25.93
CA GLU A 555 -27.12 -14.17 25.88
C GLU A 555 -25.91 -14.88 26.49
N HIS A 556 -24.75 -14.21 26.53
CA HIS A 556 -23.48 -14.75 27.02
C HIS A 556 -23.01 -14.12 28.34
N ALA A 557 -23.68 -13.07 28.84
CA ALA A 557 -23.22 -12.24 29.97
C ALA A 557 -23.09 -13.02 31.29
N ALA A 558 -23.81 -14.10 31.45
CA ALA A 558 -23.75 -14.94 32.65
C ALA A 558 -22.48 -15.80 32.75
N SER A 559 -21.74 -15.97 31.65
CA SER A 559 -20.49 -16.74 31.62
C SER A 559 -19.36 -15.95 32.26
N MET A 560 -18.70 -16.53 33.26
CA MET A 560 -17.54 -15.93 33.95
C MET A 560 -16.20 -16.51 33.46
N GLU A 561 -16.21 -17.43 32.50
CA GLU A 561 -14.98 -18.03 31.97
C GLU A 561 -14.21 -17.03 31.16
N PRO A 562 -12.93 -16.73 31.53
CA PRO A 562 -12.12 -15.76 30.81
C PRO A 562 -11.62 -16.32 29.46
N TYR A 563 -11.66 -15.48 28.43
CA TYR A 563 -11.03 -15.81 27.16
C TYR A 563 -9.49 -15.80 27.28
N PRO A 564 -8.79 -16.82 26.79
CA PRO A 564 -7.35 -16.99 27.01
C PRO A 564 -6.50 -16.16 26.03
N TRP A 565 -6.65 -14.83 26.06
CA TRP A 565 -5.79 -13.95 25.25
C TRP A 565 -4.31 -14.18 25.53
N LYS A 566 -3.50 -14.18 24.46
CA LYS A 566 -2.04 -14.24 24.56
C LYS A 566 -1.39 -12.88 24.83
N TRP A 567 -2.18 -11.84 24.99
CA TRP A 567 -1.78 -10.45 25.25
C TRP A 567 -2.82 -9.74 26.12
N ASN A 568 -2.50 -8.50 26.53
CA ASN A 568 -3.44 -7.66 27.25
C ASN A 568 -4.54 -7.14 26.30
N PRO A 569 -5.79 -7.54 26.43
CA PRO A 569 -6.87 -7.10 25.54
C PRO A 569 -7.35 -5.66 25.84
N GLU A 570 -6.94 -5.06 26.95
CA GLU A 570 -7.37 -3.73 27.36
C GLU A 570 -6.42 -2.62 26.90
N ALA A 571 -5.34 -2.92 26.17
CA ALA A 571 -4.35 -1.90 25.75
C ALA A 571 -4.99 -0.76 24.95
N ALA A 572 -5.95 -1.07 24.08
CA ALA A 572 -6.69 -0.09 23.28
C ALA A 572 -7.84 0.60 24.04
N TRP A 573 -8.15 0.18 25.30
CA TRP A 573 -9.27 0.74 26.06
C TRP A 573 -9.13 2.24 26.33
N ARG A 574 -7.92 2.78 26.37
CA ARG A 574 -7.66 4.22 26.51
C ARG A 574 -8.21 5.09 25.38
N PHE A 575 -8.59 4.53 24.25
CA PHE A 575 -9.28 5.24 23.19
C PHE A 575 -10.78 5.41 23.43
N VAL A 576 -11.35 4.64 24.38
CA VAL A 576 -12.78 4.66 24.65
C VAL A 576 -13.12 5.84 25.52
N THR A 577 -13.77 6.84 24.94
CA THR A 577 -14.22 8.07 25.62
C THR A 577 -15.64 7.95 26.17
N PRO A 578 -16.07 8.85 27.06
CA PRO A 578 -17.44 8.92 27.52
C PRO A 578 -18.46 9.06 26.37
N ARG A 579 -19.67 8.60 26.58
CA ARG A 579 -20.80 8.87 25.65
C ARG A 579 -21.16 10.36 25.70
N LYS A 580 -21.53 10.91 24.55
CA LYS A 580 -22.13 12.24 24.46
C LYS A 580 -23.43 12.28 25.27
N THR A 581 -23.69 13.41 25.92
CA THR A 581 -24.96 13.62 26.63
C THR A 581 -26.10 13.77 25.60
N PRO A 582 -27.33 13.35 25.89
CA PRO A 582 -28.46 13.45 24.95
C PRO A 582 -28.72 14.85 24.39
N SER A 583 -28.41 15.91 25.14
CA SER A 583 -28.52 17.31 24.68
C SER A 583 -27.50 17.66 23.60
N ALA A 584 -26.29 17.08 23.64
CA ALA A 584 -25.25 17.31 22.63
C ALA A 584 -25.56 16.56 21.32
N VAL A 585 -26.21 15.41 21.40
CA VAL A 585 -26.64 14.65 20.20
C VAL A 585 -27.74 15.40 19.44
N ALA A 586 -28.71 15.99 20.15
CA ALA A 586 -29.77 16.79 19.53
C ALA A 586 -29.24 18.05 18.83
N ALA A 587 -28.23 18.72 19.41
CA ALA A 587 -27.58 19.90 18.81
C ALA A 587 -26.77 19.58 17.55
N ALA A 588 -26.11 18.42 17.50
CA ALA A 588 -25.37 17.99 16.31
C ALA A 588 -26.27 17.64 15.12
N MET A 589 -27.47 17.06 15.39
CA MET A 589 -28.47 16.74 14.36
C MET A 589 -29.14 17.99 13.78
N THR A 590 -29.20 19.10 14.52
CA THR A 590 -29.76 20.38 14.05
C THR A 590 -28.75 21.26 13.34
N ALA A 591 -27.44 21.02 13.49
CA ALA A 591 -26.37 21.77 12.82
C ALA A 591 -25.95 21.18 11.46
N GLY A 592 -26.48 20.01 11.09
CA GLY A 592 -26.20 19.29 9.85
C GLY A 592 -27.33 19.33 8.80
N VAL A 593 -28.31 20.27 8.93
CA VAL A 593 -29.38 20.48 7.96
C VAL A 593 -29.13 21.79 7.19
#